data_61c79861e0f2558fc87af30fd784b219
#
_entry.id   61c79861e0f2558fc87af30fd784b219
#
_cell.length_a   1.000
_cell.length_b   1.000
_cell.length_c   1.000
_cell.angle_alpha   90.00
_cell.angle_beta   90.00
_cell.angle_gamma   90.00
#
_symmetry.space_group_name_H-M   'P 1'
#
loop_
_entity.id
_entity.type
_entity.pdbx_description
1 polymer ?
#
loop_
_entity_poly.entity_id
_entity_poly.type
_entity_poly.pdbx_seq_one_letter_code
_entity_poly.pdbx_strand_id
1 'polypeptide(L)'
;MTDALPARVDVTPAAAAMLRRLAGIHGPLLLHQSGGCCDGSAPMCYPVGMFRTGAADVLLGRLELDGVDPVPVYMSAAQFEYWKYTHLTIDLVDGRGSGFSAEAPEGKRFLTRSRMLSDAELAALGLV
;
A
#
# COMPACT_ATOMS: atom_id res chain seq x y z
N MET A 1 -20.27 -2.44 17.96
CA MET A 1 -19.28 -2.18 16.96
C MET A 1 -17.88 -2.45 17.49
N THR A 2 -17.10 -3.11 16.74
CA THR A 2 -15.73 -3.35 17.11
C THR A 2 -14.91 -2.09 16.99
N ASP A 3 -14.11 -1.80 17.99
CA ASP A 3 -13.17 -0.70 17.88
C ASP A 3 -12.10 -1.06 16.85
N ALA A 4 -12.14 -0.40 15.74
CA ALA A 4 -11.15 -0.60 14.72
C ALA A 4 -9.79 -0.07 15.19
N LEU A 5 -8.74 -0.82 14.94
CA LEU A 5 -7.40 -0.31 15.13
C LEU A 5 -7.17 0.86 14.15
N PRO A 6 -6.31 1.82 14.52
CA PRO A 6 -5.95 2.87 13.57
C PRO A 6 -5.42 2.26 12.28
N ALA A 7 -5.80 2.83 11.15
CA ALA A 7 -5.30 2.38 9.87
C ALA A 7 -3.80 2.65 9.78
N ARG A 8 -3.06 1.70 9.27
CA ARG A 8 -1.62 1.87 9.03
C ARG A 8 -1.33 2.32 7.61
N VAL A 9 -2.31 2.16 6.73
CA VAL A 9 -2.20 2.53 5.33
C VAL A 9 -3.53 3.10 4.86
N ASP A 10 -3.44 4.15 4.06
CA ASP A 10 -4.59 4.78 3.40
C ASP A 10 -4.24 5.04 1.93
N VAL A 11 -5.20 5.56 1.20
CA VAL A 11 -5.06 5.79 -0.24
C VAL A 11 -5.70 7.13 -0.59
N THR A 12 -5.03 7.89 -1.49
CA THR A 12 -5.61 9.14 -1.99
C THR A 12 -6.73 8.82 -3.01
N PRO A 13 -7.64 9.77 -3.27
CA PRO A 13 -8.66 9.57 -4.31
C PRO A 13 -8.09 9.24 -5.68
N ALA A 14 -6.98 9.86 -6.06
CA ALA A 14 -6.34 9.59 -7.36
C ALA A 14 -5.81 8.16 -7.42
N ALA A 15 -5.12 7.69 -6.37
CA ALA A 15 -4.61 6.33 -6.31
C ALA A 15 -5.77 5.33 -6.23
N ALA A 16 -6.82 5.63 -5.49
CA ALA A 16 -8.00 4.76 -5.41
C ALA A 16 -8.65 4.60 -6.78
N ALA A 17 -8.79 5.68 -7.54
CA ALA A 17 -9.37 5.62 -8.88
C ALA A 17 -8.52 4.75 -9.82
N MET A 18 -7.18 4.88 -9.74
CA MET A 18 -6.29 4.07 -10.54
C MET A 18 -6.38 2.59 -10.15
N LEU A 19 -6.44 2.28 -8.86
CA LEU A 19 -6.58 0.89 -8.41
C LEU A 19 -7.89 0.28 -8.89
N ARG A 20 -9.00 1.02 -8.84
CA ARG A 20 -10.28 0.53 -9.37
C ARG A 20 -10.20 0.26 -10.87
N ARG A 21 -9.55 1.16 -11.62
CA ARG A 21 -9.35 0.97 -13.06
C ARG A 21 -8.52 -0.29 -13.34
N LEU A 22 -7.41 -0.45 -12.64
CA LEU A 22 -6.51 -1.60 -12.84
C LEU A 22 -7.19 -2.91 -12.40
N ALA A 23 -7.98 -2.88 -11.33
CA ALA A 23 -8.72 -4.06 -10.91
C ALA A 23 -9.75 -4.49 -11.95
N GLY A 24 -10.36 -3.54 -12.64
CA GLY A 24 -11.28 -3.84 -13.75
C GLY A 24 -10.59 -4.49 -14.94
N ILE A 25 -9.31 -4.24 -15.13
CA ILE A 25 -8.51 -4.81 -16.23
C ILE A 25 -7.89 -6.16 -15.83
N HIS A 26 -7.34 -6.24 -14.64
CA HIS A 26 -6.49 -7.36 -14.22
C HIS A 26 -7.11 -8.27 -13.16
N GLY A 27 -8.25 -7.90 -12.61
CA GLY A 27 -8.84 -8.60 -11.47
C GLY A 27 -8.23 -8.13 -10.15
N PRO A 28 -8.39 -8.91 -9.07
CA PRO A 28 -7.90 -8.49 -7.75
C PRO A 28 -6.42 -8.15 -7.76
N LEU A 29 -6.06 -7.09 -7.04
CA LEU A 29 -4.71 -6.53 -7.00
C LEU A 29 -4.13 -6.60 -5.60
N LEU A 30 -2.80 -6.49 -5.52
CA LEU A 30 -2.09 -6.23 -4.27
C LEU A 30 -1.01 -5.17 -4.50
N LEU A 31 -0.59 -4.52 -3.43
CA LEU A 31 0.55 -3.61 -3.42
C LEU A 31 1.64 -4.18 -2.53
N HIS A 32 2.89 -4.03 -2.93
CA HIS A 32 4.03 -4.50 -2.17
C HIS A 32 5.14 -3.46 -2.16
N GLN A 33 5.58 -3.07 -0.97
CA GLN A 33 6.70 -2.17 -0.75
C GLN A 33 7.90 -3.01 -0.33
N SER A 34 8.78 -3.32 -1.27
CA SER A 34 9.94 -4.19 -0.99
C SER A 34 11.23 -3.43 -0.77
N GLY A 35 11.29 -2.15 -1.11
CA GLY A 35 12.48 -1.32 -0.95
C GLY A 35 12.11 0.11 -0.66
N GLY A 36 13.12 0.95 -0.44
CA GLY A 36 12.90 2.35 -0.11
C GLY A 36 12.67 2.57 1.37
N CYS A 37 13.32 3.56 1.94
CA CYS A 37 13.23 3.87 3.37
C CYS A 37 12.66 5.25 3.63
N CYS A 38 12.20 5.95 2.61
CA CYS A 38 11.79 7.36 2.69
C CYS A 38 10.50 7.58 1.93
N ASP A 39 9.86 8.72 2.20
CA ASP A 39 8.78 9.25 1.37
C ASP A 39 9.20 9.25 -0.09
N GLY A 40 8.25 8.99 -0.96
CA GLY A 40 8.50 8.97 -2.39
C GLY A 40 8.86 7.60 -2.93
N SER A 41 9.00 6.60 -2.08
CA SER A 41 9.19 5.21 -2.53
C SER A 41 7.97 4.75 -3.32
N ALA A 42 8.21 3.93 -4.34
CA ALA A 42 7.14 3.45 -5.22
C ALA A 42 6.81 1.99 -4.88
N PRO A 43 5.66 1.72 -4.26
CA PRO A 43 5.21 0.35 -4.10
C PRO A 43 4.83 -0.22 -5.46
N MET A 44 5.04 -1.52 -5.64
CA MET A 44 4.67 -2.21 -6.87
C MET A 44 3.23 -2.70 -6.76
N CYS A 45 2.48 -2.59 -7.85
CA CYS A 45 1.11 -3.09 -7.94
C CYS A 45 1.10 -4.33 -8.84
N TYR A 46 0.54 -5.43 -8.34
CA TYR A 46 0.47 -6.69 -9.07
C TYR A 46 -0.94 -7.26 -9.04
N PRO A 47 -1.38 -7.93 -10.13
CA PRO A 47 -2.50 -8.85 -10.02
C PRO A 47 -2.15 -9.95 -9.01
N VAL A 48 -3.13 -10.33 -8.19
CA VAL A 48 -2.89 -11.26 -7.08
C VAL A 48 -2.24 -12.57 -7.53
N GLY A 49 -2.62 -13.09 -8.70
CA GLY A 49 -2.07 -14.33 -9.21
C GLY A 49 -0.62 -14.25 -9.69
N MET A 50 -0.06 -13.05 -9.81
CA MET A 50 1.29 -12.83 -10.34
C MET A 50 2.33 -12.52 -9.28
N PHE A 51 1.95 -12.53 -8.02
CA PHE A 51 2.88 -12.24 -6.93
C PHE A 51 2.59 -13.17 -5.75
N ARG A 52 3.63 -13.76 -5.21
CA ARG A 52 3.52 -14.60 -4.02
C ARG A 52 4.05 -13.86 -2.82
N THR A 53 3.21 -13.73 -1.81
CA THR A 53 3.66 -13.27 -0.51
C THR A 53 4.25 -14.44 0.26
N GLY A 54 5.24 -14.17 1.08
CA GLY A 54 5.91 -15.18 1.89
C GLY A 54 5.86 -14.86 3.36
N ALA A 55 6.50 -15.72 4.16
CA ALA A 55 6.56 -15.54 5.60
C ALA A 55 7.30 -14.28 6.01
N ALA A 56 8.15 -13.74 5.13
CA ALA A 56 8.89 -12.51 5.38
C ALA A 56 8.12 -11.25 4.99
N ASP A 57 6.87 -11.38 4.55
CA ASP A 57 6.03 -10.24 4.18
C ASP A 57 5.05 -9.93 5.30
N VAL A 58 4.86 -8.64 5.55
CA VAL A 58 3.94 -8.13 6.57
C VAL A 58 2.77 -7.47 5.88
N LEU A 59 1.56 -7.87 6.24
CA LEU A 59 0.35 -7.20 5.77
C LEU A 59 0.12 -5.96 6.61
N LEU A 60 0.21 -4.78 5.99
CA LEU A 60 -0.06 -3.51 6.67
C LEU A 60 -1.54 -3.25 6.84
N GLY A 61 -2.33 -3.67 5.87
CA GLY A 61 -3.77 -3.48 5.86
C GLY A 61 -4.35 -3.71 4.49
N ARG A 62 -5.66 -3.55 4.37
CA ARG A 62 -6.36 -3.67 3.10
C ARG A 62 -7.05 -2.36 2.79
N LEU A 63 -6.89 -1.89 1.56
CA LEU A 63 -7.54 -0.68 1.09
C LEU A 63 -8.94 -1.06 0.62
N GLU A 64 -9.95 -0.52 1.31
CA GLU A 64 -11.36 -0.75 0.96
C GLU A 64 -11.74 0.23 -0.14
N LEU A 65 -12.09 -0.29 -1.30
CA LEU A 65 -12.44 0.50 -2.48
C LEU A 65 -13.83 0.11 -2.97
N ASP A 66 -14.58 1.10 -3.42
CA ASP A 66 -15.93 0.86 -3.91
C ASP A 66 -15.91 0.03 -5.20
N GLY A 67 -16.72 -1.01 -5.23
CA GLY A 67 -16.97 -1.79 -6.44
C GLY A 67 -15.90 -2.78 -6.84
N VAL A 68 -14.83 -2.93 -6.05
CA VAL A 68 -13.77 -3.91 -6.30
C VAL A 68 -13.36 -4.57 -4.99
N ASP A 69 -12.67 -5.69 -5.09
CA ASP A 69 -12.14 -6.38 -3.92
C ASP A 69 -11.13 -5.50 -3.19
N PRO A 70 -11.05 -5.58 -1.86
CA PRO A 70 -10.04 -4.84 -1.11
C PRO A 70 -8.64 -5.16 -1.61
N VAL A 71 -7.77 -4.15 -1.60
CA VAL A 71 -6.40 -4.28 -2.08
C VAL A 71 -5.47 -4.42 -0.88
N PRO A 72 -4.90 -5.60 -0.62
CA PRO A 72 -3.95 -5.75 0.48
C PRO A 72 -2.65 -5.03 0.15
N VAL A 73 -2.06 -4.43 1.18
CA VAL A 73 -0.79 -3.73 1.09
C VAL A 73 0.22 -4.46 1.95
N TYR A 74 1.25 -4.97 1.31
CA TYR A 74 2.31 -5.73 1.97
C TYR A 74 3.62 -4.94 2.00
N MET A 75 4.45 -5.28 2.96
CA MET A 75 5.79 -4.75 3.09
C MET A 75 6.69 -5.89 3.54
N SER A 76 7.93 -5.95 3.07
CA SER A 76 8.87 -6.94 3.59
C SER A 76 9.11 -6.71 5.08
N ALA A 77 9.41 -7.78 5.83
CA ALA A 77 9.67 -7.66 7.26
C ALA A 77 10.84 -6.71 7.55
N ALA A 78 11.86 -6.74 6.71
CA ALA A 78 13.01 -5.84 6.85
C ALA A 78 12.60 -4.37 6.70
N GLN A 79 11.74 -4.08 5.72
CA GLN A 79 11.20 -2.71 5.54
C GLN A 79 10.31 -2.32 6.70
N PHE A 80 9.51 -3.25 7.21
CA PHE A 80 8.60 -2.97 8.32
C PHE A 80 9.34 -2.47 9.56
N GLU A 81 10.56 -2.92 9.81
CA GLU A 81 11.35 -2.44 10.95
C GLU A 81 11.62 -0.94 10.87
N TYR A 82 11.74 -0.40 9.67
CA TYR A 82 11.92 1.05 9.46
C TYR A 82 10.60 1.81 9.51
N TRP A 83 9.50 1.19 9.07
CA TRP A 83 8.24 1.89 8.83
C TRP A 83 7.19 1.66 9.91
N LYS A 84 7.44 0.79 10.89
CA LYS A 84 6.39 0.35 11.84
C LYS A 84 5.81 1.45 12.71
N TYR A 85 6.50 2.57 12.87
CA TYR A 85 6.01 3.72 13.64
C TYR A 85 5.40 4.79 12.76
N THR A 86 5.14 4.50 11.51
CA THR A 86 4.59 5.46 10.56
C THR A 86 3.24 4.99 10.03
N HIS A 87 2.46 5.97 9.60
CA HIS A 87 1.27 5.77 8.79
C HIS A 87 1.64 6.05 7.34
N LEU A 88 1.23 5.18 6.43
CA LEU A 88 1.52 5.32 5.01
C LEU A 88 0.27 5.68 4.24
N THR A 89 0.40 6.58 3.28
CA THR A 89 -0.66 6.90 2.32
C THR A 89 -0.14 6.62 0.93
N ILE A 90 -0.88 5.81 0.19
CA ILE A 90 -0.57 5.51 -1.20
C ILE A 90 -1.15 6.61 -2.06
N ASP A 91 -0.30 7.30 -2.80
CA ASP A 91 -0.68 8.37 -3.73
C ASP A 91 -0.33 7.95 -5.16
N LEU A 92 -0.75 8.74 -6.12
CA LEU A 92 -0.49 8.51 -7.53
C LEU A 92 0.09 9.78 -8.12
N VAL A 93 1.19 9.64 -8.84
CA VAL A 93 1.85 10.78 -9.48
C VAL A 93 2.16 10.44 -10.93
N ASP A 94 2.41 11.47 -11.73
CA ASP A 94 2.86 11.29 -13.10
C ASP A 94 4.27 10.71 -13.09
N GLY A 95 4.56 9.89 -14.09
CA GLY A 95 5.84 9.25 -14.23
C GLY A 95 5.66 7.76 -14.47
N ARG A 96 6.69 7.10 -14.95
CA ARG A 96 6.61 5.69 -15.21
C ARG A 96 6.99 4.91 -13.96
N GLY A 97 6.12 3.98 -13.57
CA GLY A 97 6.42 3.04 -12.50
C GLY A 97 7.46 2.00 -12.92
N SER A 98 7.84 1.13 -11.98
CA SER A 98 8.73 0.01 -12.26
C SER A 98 8.10 -0.91 -13.31
N GLY A 99 8.94 -1.52 -14.17
CA GLY A 99 8.51 -2.18 -15.38
C GLY A 99 7.36 -3.18 -15.27
N PHE A 100 7.26 -3.92 -14.16
CA PHE A 100 6.21 -4.92 -13.97
C PHE A 100 5.04 -4.43 -13.11
N SER A 101 5.08 -3.19 -12.62
CA SER A 101 3.98 -2.65 -11.85
C SER A 101 2.80 -2.33 -12.76
N ALA A 102 1.58 -2.68 -12.33
CA ALA A 102 0.41 -2.64 -13.20
C ALA A 102 0.07 -1.24 -13.71
N GLU A 103 0.43 -0.18 -12.97
CA GLU A 103 0.15 1.20 -13.39
C GLU A 103 1.19 1.75 -14.37
N ALA A 104 2.31 1.08 -14.57
CA ALA A 104 3.40 1.59 -15.43
C ALA A 104 2.94 1.93 -16.86
N PRO A 105 2.13 1.08 -17.53
CA PRO A 105 1.65 1.41 -18.89
C PRO A 105 0.75 2.65 -18.95
N GLU A 106 0.21 3.10 -17.81
CA GLU A 106 -0.66 4.28 -17.75
C GLU A 106 0.13 5.59 -17.70
N GLY A 107 1.46 5.54 -17.65
CA GLY A 107 2.29 6.72 -17.49
C GLY A 107 2.24 7.32 -16.08
N LYS A 108 1.86 6.50 -15.11
CA LYS A 108 1.70 6.89 -13.71
C LYS A 108 2.52 5.97 -12.83
N ARG A 109 2.73 6.37 -11.58
CA ARG A 109 3.30 5.49 -10.57
C ARG A 109 2.67 5.73 -9.23
N PHE A 110 2.54 4.68 -8.44
CA PHE A 110 2.16 4.82 -7.05
C PHE A 110 3.35 5.33 -6.24
N LEU A 111 3.03 6.07 -5.19
CA LEU A 111 4.02 6.73 -4.36
C LEU A 111 3.59 6.59 -2.92
N THR A 112 4.53 6.29 -2.04
CA THR A 112 4.26 6.19 -0.60
C THR A 112 4.59 7.53 0.06
N ARG A 113 3.62 8.06 0.82
CA ARG A 113 3.82 9.20 1.70
C ARG A 113 3.67 8.72 3.13
N SER A 114 4.53 9.19 4.02
CA SER A 114 4.51 8.75 5.40
C SER A 114 4.33 9.91 6.36
N ARG A 115 3.78 9.61 7.52
CA ARG A 115 3.77 10.50 8.68
C ARG A 115 4.02 9.65 9.93
N MET A 116 4.52 10.28 10.98
CA MET A 116 4.65 9.58 12.25
C MET A 116 3.27 9.27 12.81
N LEU A 117 3.12 8.11 13.41
CA LEU A 117 1.92 7.78 14.16
C LEU A 117 1.86 8.68 15.42
N SER A 118 0.65 9.08 15.79
CA SER A 118 0.44 9.81 17.03
C SER A 118 0.63 8.88 18.23
N ASP A 119 0.79 9.46 19.42
CA ASP A 119 0.92 8.67 20.66
C ASP A 119 -0.31 7.78 20.86
N ALA A 120 -1.50 8.30 20.58
CA ALA A 120 -2.72 7.52 20.70
C ALA A 120 -2.74 6.34 19.71
N GLU A 121 -2.29 6.56 18.49
CA GLU A 121 -2.19 5.50 17.50
C GLU A 121 -1.17 4.44 17.90
N LEU A 122 -0.02 4.85 18.39
CA LEU A 122 1.02 3.93 18.86
C LEU A 122 0.50 3.05 20.01
N ALA A 123 -0.20 3.67 20.96
CA ALA A 123 -0.78 2.91 22.08
C ALA A 123 -1.84 1.93 21.61
N ALA A 124 -2.72 2.36 20.70
CA ALA A 124 -3.79 1.51 20.17
C ALA A 124 -3.24 0.32 19.39
N LEU A 125 -2.09 0.49 18.72
CA LEU A 125 -1.44 -0.56 17.95
C LEU A 125 -0.50 -1.43 18.79
N GLY A 126 -0.34 -1.11 20.08
CA GLY A 126 0.55 -1.88 20.94
C GLY A 126 2.03 -1.64 20.68
N LEU A 127 2.39 -0.48 20.13
CA LEU A 127 3.77 -0.14 19.78
C LEU A 127 4.48 0.66 20.88
N VAL A 128 3.77 0.99 21.92
CA VAL A 128 4.31 1.64 23.13
C VAL A 128 3.69 1.04 24.37
#